data_d49ee9b408dc8e6e7152daf0ad28c400
#
_entry.id   d49ee9b408dc8e6e7152daf0ad28c400
#
_cell.length_a   1.000
_cell.length_b   1.000
_cell.length_c   1.000
_cell.angle_alpha   90.00
_cell.angle_beta   90.00
_cell.angle_gamma   90.00
#
_symmetry.space_group_name_H-M   'P 1'
#
loop_
_entity.id
_entity.type
_entity.pdbx_description
1 polymer ?
#
loop_
_entity_poly.entity_id
_entity_poly.type
_entity_poly.pdbx_seq_one_letter_code
_entity_poly.pdbx_strand_id
1 'polypeptide(L)'
;MSATTPGLVCAHHHLYSALARGMPPPPEVATDFQGILEQIWWRLDTALDLEMIRWSAKLGALEALEQGTTAIVDHHESPGAIEGSLDAIADACAEVGVRVVCAYGVTDRHGAD
;
A
#
# COMPACT_ATOMS: atom_id res chain seq x y z
N MET A 1 -5.40 -33.25 17.16
CA MET A 1 -6.53 -32.30 17.24
C MET A 1 -6.28 -31.17 16.26
N SER A 2 -7.26 -30.79 15.46
CA SER A 2 -7.22 -29.60 14.61
C SER A 2 -8.02 -28.50 15.30
N ALA A 3 -7.50 -27.25 15.29
CA ALA A 3 -8.21 -26.08 15.76
C ALA A 3 -8.49 -25.15 14.57
N THR A 4 -9.68 -24.59 14.52
CA THR A 4 -10.05 -23.58 13.52
C THR A 4 -10.17 -22.22 14.22
N THR A 5 -9.53 -21.23 13.67
CA THR A 5 -9.59 -19.84 14.15
C THR A 5 -10.08 -18.92 13.03
N PRO A 6 -10.70 -17.76 13.33
CA PRO A 6 -10.91 -16.73 12.32
C PRO A 6 -9.56 -16.26 11.75
N GLY A 7 -9.56 -15.84 10.48
CA GLY A 7 -8.40 -15.17 9.89
C GLY A 7 -8.10 -13.85 10.60
N LEU A 8 -6.84 -13.45 10.56
CA LEU A 8 -6.40 -12.18 11.14
C LEU A 8 -6.93 -10.99 10.31
N VAL A 9 -7.05 -9.85 10.96
CA VAL A 9 -7.39 -8.57 10.34
C VAL A 9 -6.22 -7.61 10.51
N CYS A 10 -5.67 -7.12 9.40
CA CYS A 10 -4.74 -6.01 9.41
C CYS A 10 -5.51 -4.70 9.31
N ALA A 11 -5.65 -3.98 10.42
CA ALA A 11 -6.46 -2.76 10.49
C ALA A 11 -5.72 -1.49 10.02
N HIS A 12 -4.44 -1.59 9.62
CA HIS A 12 -3.64 -0.50 9.09
C HIS A 12 -2.58 -1.06 8.14
N HIS A 13 -2.71 -0.74 6.88
CA HIS A 13 -1.76 -1.18 5.85
C HIS A 13 -1.55 -0.09 4.77
N HIS A 14 -0.46 -0.24 4.03
CA HIS A 14 -0.12 0.57 2.86
C HIS A 14 0.33 -0.38 1.75
N LEU A 15 -0.63 -1.00 1.07
CA LEU A 15 -0.37 -2.01 0.04
C LEU A 15 0.51 -1.49 -1.10
N TYR A 16 0.42 -0.20 -1.41
CA TYR A 16 1.24 0.43 -2.46
C TYR A 16 2.75 0.39 -2.19
N SER A 17 3.17 0.12 -0.95
CA SER A 17 4.58 0.07 -0.58
C SER A 17 5.24 -1.31 -0.71
N ALA A 18 4.49 -2.36 -1.06
CA ALA A 18 5.04 -3.71 -1.10
C ALA A 18 6.20 -3.87 -2.09
N LEU A 19 6.14 -3.19 -3.24
CA LEU A 19 7.21 -3.19 -4.25
C LEU A 19 8.36 -2.21 -3.95
N ALA A 20 8.23 -1.37 -2.91
CA ALA A 20 9.30 -0.42 -2.56
C ALA A 20 10.57 -1.10 -2.01
N ARG A 21 10.52 -2.39 -1.70
CA ARG A 21 11.70 -3.18 -1.38
C ARG A 21 12.67 -3.17 -2.57
N GLY A 22 13.89 -2.68 -2.34
CA GLY A 22 14.87 -2.50 -3.41
C GLY A 22 14.77 -1.15 -4.13
N MET A 23 13.88 -0.25 -3.71
CA MET A 23 13.91 1.13 -4.17
C MET A 23 15.29 1.75 -3.87
N PRO A 24 15.84 2.59 -4.77
CA PRO A 24 17.11 3.26 -4.51
C PRO A 24 17.06 4.04 -3.18
N PRO A 25 18.12 3.97 -2.38
CA PRO A 25 18.15 4.68 -1.10
C PRO A 25 18.00 6.20 -1.33
N PRO A 26 17.52 6.94 -0.33
CA PRO A 26 17.51 8.38 -0.39
C PRO A 26 18.94 8.93 -0.46
N PRO A 27 19.13 10.15 -1.04
CA PRO A 27 20.47 10.74 -1.15
C PRO A 27 21.09 11.06 0.20
N GLU A 28 20.28 11.28 1.22
CA GLU A 28 20.69 11.57 2.59
C GLU A 28 19.96 10.66 3.58
N VAL A 29 20.57 10.39 4.72
CA VAL A 29 19.94 9.62 5.79
C VAL A 29 18.97 10.51 6.55
N ALA A 30 17.70 10.15 6.57
CA ALA A 30 16.69 10.85 7.36
C ALA A 30 17.02 10.77 8.86
N THR A 31 16.98 11.89 9.56
CA THR A 31 17.29 11.98 11.00
C THR A 31 16.04 12.07 11.87
N ASP A 32 14.88 12.26 11.26
CA ASP A 32 13.59 12.36 11.92
C ASP A 32 12.46 11.78 11.05
N PHE A 33 11.26 11.74 11.61
CA PHE A 33 10.10 11.16 10.92
C PHE A 33 9.69 11.96 9.67
N GLN A 34 9.77 13.28 9.74
CA GLN A 34 9.46 14.11 8.58
C GLN A 34 10.42 13.85 7.42
N GLY A 35 11.71 13.74 7.70
CA GLY A 35 12.71 13.39 6.70
C GLY A 35 12.46 12.00 6.07
N ILE A 36 11.97 11.02 6.85
CA ILE A 36 11.57 9.71 6.31
C ILE A 36 10.39 9.87 5.34
N LEU A 37 9.40 10.68 5.69
CA LEU A 37 8.28 10.94 4.80
C LEU A 37 8.74 11.59 3.50
N GLU A 38 9.50 12.67 3.57
CA GLU A 38 9.95 13.45 2.41
C GLU A 38 10.89 12.66 1.50
N GLN A 39 11.82 11.92 2.07
CA GLN A 39 12.89 11.25 1.32
C GLN A 39 12.51 9.86 0.82
N ILE A 40 11.52 9.20 1.41
CA ILE A 40 11.11 7.83 1.07
C ILE A 40 9.66 7.80 0.62
N TRP A 41 8.71 8.09 1.51
CA TRP A 41 7.29 7.88 1.26
C TRP A 41 6.74 8.78 0.15
N TRP A 42 6.98 10.08 0.22
CA TRP A 42 6.47 11.01 -0.79
C TRP A 42 7.11 10.82 -2.16
N ARG A 43 8.34 10.33 -2.20
CA ARG A 43 8.97 9.91 -3.47
C ARG A 43 8.29 8.67 -4.04
N LEU A 44 7.96 7.70 -3.20
CA LEU A 44 7.21 6.54 -3.61
C LEU A 44 5.82 6.94 -4.12
N ASP A 45 5.07 7.70 -3.35
CA ASP A 45 3.71 8.13 -3.68
C ASP A 45 3.64 8.80 -5.06
N THR A 46 4.61 9.67 -5.38
CA THR A 46 4.66 10.40 -6.67
C THR A 46 5.14 9.55 -7.84
N ALA A 47 5.79 8.43 -7.59
CA ALA A 47 6.33 7.55 -8.63
C ALA A 47 5.32 6.48 -9.10
N LEU A 48 4.22 6.29 -8.37
CA LEU A 48 3.26 5.23 -8.63
C LEU A 48 2.41 5.50 -9.87
N ASP A 49 2.25 4.46 -10.69
CA ASP A 49 1.21 4.35 -11.71
C ASP A 49 0.23 3.22 -11.36
N LEU A 50 -0.85 3.08 -12.12
CA LEU A 50 -1.88 2.07 -11.86
C LEU A 50 -1.36 0.63 -11.93
N GLU A 51 -0.38 0.36 -12.81
CA GLU A 51 0.21 -0.96 -12.93
C GLU A 51 1.06 -1.30 -11.71
N MET A 52 1.90 -0.37 -11.26
CA MET A 52 2.68 -0.51 -10.03
C MET A 52 1.78 -0.71 -8.80
N ILE A 53 0.70 0.08 -8.67
CA ILE A 53 -0.28 -0.04 -7.61
C ILE A 53 -0.88 -1.45 -7.60
N ARG A 54 -1.35 -1.93 -8.75
CA ARG A 54 -1.94 -3.26 -8.89
C ARG A 54 -0.98 -4.38 -8.45
N TRP A 55 0.26 -4.36 -8.95
CA TRP A 55 1.24 -5.39 -8.60
C TRP A 55 1.69 -5.31 -7.15
N SER A 56 1.84 -4.10 -6.61
CA SER A 56 2.15 -3.91 -5.19
C SER A 56 1.03 -4.46 -4.30
N ALA A 57 -0.23 -4.18 -4.65
CA ALA A 57 -1.38 -4.69 -3.92
C ALA A 57 -1.47 -6.23 -3.99
N LYS A 58 -1.21 -6.84 -5.15
CA LYS A 58 -1.16 -8.31 -5.28
C LYS A 58 -0.11 -8.94 -4.40
N LEU A 59 1.11 -8.39 -4.40
CA LEU A 59 2.20 -8.89 -3.58
C LEU A 59 1.86 -8.75 -2.08
N GLY A 60 1.43 -7.58 -1.64
CA GLY A 60 1.07 -7.36 -0.24
C GLY A 60 -0.10 -8.21 0.23
N ALA A 61 -1.11 -8.42 -0.63
CA ALA A 61 -2.24 -9.29 -0.34
C ALA A 61 -1.81 -10.77 -0.22
N LEU A 62 -0.92 -11.23 -1.10
CA LEU A 62 -0.38 -12.59 -1.03
C LEU A 62 0.41 -12.82 0.27
N GLU A 63 1.29 -11.90 0.62
CA GLU A 63 2.05 -11.95 1.87
C GLU A 63 1.14 -11.93 3.11
N ALA A 64 0.06 -11.14 3.05
CA ALA A 64 -0.94 -11.11 4.12
C ALA A 64 -1.60 -12.49 4.31
N LEU A 65 -2.01 -13.15 3.22
CA LEU A 65 -2.59 -14.50 3.28
C LEU A 65 -1.60 -15.53 3.82
N GLU A 66 -0.34 -15.47 3.42
CA GLU A 66 0.71 -16.36 3.93
C GLU A 66 0.88 -16.24 5.46
N GLN A 67 0.57 -15.07 6.03
CA GLN A 67 0.59 -14.83 7.48
C GLN A 67 -0.78 -15.06 8.15
N GLY A 68 -1.77 -15.56 7.42
CA GLY A 68 -3.11 -15.82 7.96
C GLY A 68 -4.03 -14.61 8.04
N THR A 69 -3.65 -13.47 7.43
CA THR A 69 -4.49 -12.27 7.34
C THR A 69 -5.48 -12.41 6.20
N THR A 70 -6.76 -12.27 6.47
CA THR A 70 -7.85 -12.45 5.49
C THR A 70 -8.62 -11.18 5.18
N ALA A 71 -8.35 -10.11 5.93
CA ALA A 71 -8.95 -8.79 5.69
C ALA A 71 -7.93 -7.68 6.02
N ILE A 72 -7.92 -6.65 5.19
CA ILE A 72 -6.99 -5.51 5.28
C ILE A 72 -7.81 -4.22 5.25
N VAL A 73 -7.43 -3.25 6.08
CA VAL A 73 -7.80 -1.84 5.92
C VAL A 73 -6.58 -1.11 5.36
N ASP A 74 -6.68 -0.68 4.12
CA ASP A 74 -5.59 -0.06 3.38
C ASP A 74 -5.76 1.44 3.27
N HIS A 75 -4.69 2.17 3.49
CA HIS A 75 -4.58 3.61 3.25
C HIS A 75 -3.65 3.83 2.06
N HIS A 76 -4.17 4.46 1.01
CA HIS A 76 -3.49 4.64 -0.27
C HIS A 76 -3.22 6.11 -0.59
N GLU A 77 -2.08 6.37 -1.22
CA GLU A 77 -1.73 7.66 -1.80
C GLU A 77 -0.96 7.46 -3.11
N SER A 78 -1.38 8.17 -4.15
CA SER A 78 -0.74 8.17 -5.47
C SER A 78 -1.16 9.42 -6.26
N PRO A 79 -0.58 10.59 -5.97
CA PRO A 79 -1.03 11.84 -6.58
C PRO A 79 -0.95 11.86 -8.12
N GLY A 80 -0.05 11.08 -8.71
CA GLY A 80 0.05 10.91 -10.16
C GLY A 80 -0.94 9.92 -10.78
N ALA A 81 -1.69 9.15 -9.97
CA ALA A 81 -2.59 8.09 -10.43
C ALA A 81 -3.78 7.92 -9.47
N ILE A 82 -4.52 8.99 -9.22
CA ILE A 82 -5.65 9.00 -8.27
C ILE A 82 -6.82 8.18 -8.81
N GLU A 83 -7.28 8.53 -10.02
CA GLU A 83 -8.43 7.87 -10.63
C GLU A 83 -8.13 6.41 -10.94
N GLY A 84 -8.98 5.50 -10.45
CA GLY A 84 -8.84 4.06 -10.63
C GLY A 84 -7.87 3.39 -9.65
N SER A 85 -7.15 4.12 -8.80
CA SER A 85 -6.19 3.53 -7.87
C SER A 85 -6.83 2.58 -6.86
N LEU A 86 -7.93 2.98 -6.24
CA LEU A 86 -8.64 2.14 -5.27
C LEU A 86 -9.29 0.92 -5.92
N ASP A 87 -9.79 1.04 -7.16
CA ASP A 87 -10.30 -0.09 -7.92
C ASP A 87 -9.19 -1.08 -8.25
N ALA A 88 -8.01 -0.59 -8.66
CA ALA A 88 -6.85 -1.44 -8.93
C ALA A 88 -6.41 -2.24 -7.69
N ILE A 89 -6.47 -1.64 -6.50
CA ILE A 89 -6.18 -2.31 -5.22
C ILE A 89 -7.26 -3.33 -4.90
N ALA A 90 -8.54 -2.96 -5.02
CA ALA A 90 -9.66 -3.83 -4.71
C ALA A 90 -9.66 -5.07 -5.61
N ASP A 91 -9.49 -4.90 -6.92
CA ASP A 91 -9.40 -5.98 -7.89
C ASP A 91 -8.20 -6.89 -7.62
N ALA A 92 -7.03 -6.32 -7.33
CA ALA A 92 -5.83 -7.08 -7.00
C ALA A 92 -6.01 -7.94 -5.75
N CYS A 93 -6.62 -7.39 -4.69
CA CYS A 93 -6.93 -8.14 -3.47
C CYS A 93 -7.97 -9.23 -3.72
N ALA A 94 -9.00 -8.95 -4.53
CA ALA A 94 -10.03 -9.94 -4.90
C ALA A 94 -9.42 -11.11 -5.69
N GLU A 95 -8.53 -10.85 -6.65
CA GLU A 95 -7.83 -11.89 -7.41
C GLU A 95 -6.99 -12.82 -6.52
N VAL A 96 -6.38 -12.28 -5.47
CA VAL A 96 -5.60 -13.03 -4.48
C VAL A 96 -6.49 -13.73 -3.46
N GLY A 97 -7.68 -13.19 -3.18
CA GLY A 97 -8.65 -13.74 -2.23
C GLY A 97 -8.63 -13.08 -0.84
N VAL A 98 -8.12 -11.85 -0.73
CA VAL A 98 -8.14 -11.04 0.50
C VAL A 98 -9.26 -10.00 0.43
N ARG A 99 -10.01 -9.84 1.50
CA ARG A 99 -10.95 -8.72 1.62
C ARG A 99 -10.18 -7.44 1.93
N VAL A 100 -10.55 -6.34 1.30
CA VAL A 100 -9.93 -5.05 1.55
C VAL A 100 -10.98 -3.96 1.73
N VAL A 101 -10.69 -3.02 2.61
CA VAL A 101 -11.34 -1.72 2.71
C VAL A 101 -10.29 -0.70 2.27
N CYS A 102 -10.54 -0.02 1.16
CA CYS A 102 -9.62 0.96 0.60
C CYS A 102 -10.02 2.37 1.05
N ALA A 103 -9.05 3.16 1.49
CA ALA A 103 -9.19 4.58 1.77
C ALA A 103 -8.11 5.37 1.06
N TYR A 104 -8.47 6.49 0.45
CA TYR A 104 -7.50 7.40 -0.17
C TYR A 104 -7.12 8.53 0.80
N GLY A 105 -5.83 8.80 0.93
CA GLY A 105 -5.30 9.90 1.73
C GLY A 105 -5.45 11.23 0.99
N VAL A 106 -6.30 12.12 1.51
CA VAL A 106 -6.48 13.46 0.93
C VAL A 106 -5.47 14.43 1.54
N THR A 107 -4.64 15.02 0.71
CA THR A 107 -3.56 15.93 1.14
C THR A 107 -3.26 16.97 0.07
N ASP A 108 -2.78 18.12 0.47
CA ASP A 108 -2.30 19.20 -0.40
C ASP A 108 -0.75 19.30 -0.47
N ARG A 109 -0.04 18.34 0.14
CA ARG A 109 1.43 18.33 0.21
C ARG A 109 2.16 18.31 -1.13
N HIS A 110 1.46 17.88 -2.19
CA HIS A 110 2.01 17.84 -3.55
C HIS A 110 1.45 18.95 -4.46
N GLY A 111 0.75 19.93 -3.88
CA GLY A 111 0.03 20.99 -4.58
C GLY A 111 -1.47 20.87 -4.39
N ALA A 112 -2.20 21.98 -4.59
CA ALA A 112 -3.64 22.07 -4.40
C ALA A 112 -4.42 22.04 -5.74
N ASP A 113 -3.83 21.51 -6.81
CA ASP A 113 -4.44 21.47 -8.15
C ASP A 113 -5.25 20.22 -8.40
#